data_cfaccc1e7a0752f528857bffd8dfccbe
#
_entry.id   cfaccc1e7a0752f528857bffd8dfccbe
#
_cell.length_a   1.000
_cell.length_b   1.000
_cell.length_c   1.000
_cell.angle_alpha   90.00
_cell.angle_beta   90.00
_cell.angle_gamma   90.00
#
_symmetry.space_group_name_H-M   'P 1'
#
loop_
_entity.id
_entity.type
_entity.pdbx_description
1 polymer ?
#
loop_
_entity_poly.entity_id
_entity_poly.type
_entity_poly.pdbx_seq_one_letter_code
_entity_poly.pdbx_strand_id
1 'polypeptide(L)'
;MINVTIHNFRKVQEASFDIAPIALLVGENENGKSSIAQAVALASAQQPLPKNIAKKDAKQLVNDLAKSGKVMLSHNGVTSEISWPLAEFKTTGQGKPITASEFAVGLRTIFQLSAAERVAYFIRLLKAEPTLKDLQLVLPKSLDPKLEEIWKQIQESGWEEAHSTAKSEEAELTGKWKHITGESRWNVSTAGDWRPAAWEPELERADRSQLEIAFAECNKAFEDALKSEGAIAFDRSQLEAQAAKIDESTQAVSTATTALADAEASLRQLSQQLAAIPTADGHTLNCPECGTELMLQASEDLLGERQLVRAALQTPEQQEEYHRLGKALKDAASAVNQAKEKLVVAQHQLKASQDAKTKLESITEVPIAEQDSGSAKKSLERAERRLDMFNAVQRARATYESILTQKELVAALHQNGVRKAKLDEQLKAFNDQVLKPLSNMLNSEVVWLDGDLNPWRGNRPYHLLSRSARYAVRVLLQVAIAKADQSDLMVIDDMDEINDRRNRGCLMSMIISSGIPALVCMAKRPEENAPDLAAKEAGNTYAVIEGKVHDLSAMQGQEAQVA
;
A
#
# COMPACT_ATOMS: atom_id res chain seq x y z
N MET A 1 -11.24 32.01 -19.82
CA MET A 1 -12.53 32.58 -19.35
C MET A 1 -13.48 31.45 -19.09
N ILE A 2 -14.09 31.40 -17.90
CA ILE A 2 -15.10 30.43 -17.53
C ILE A 2 -16.40 31.20 -17.33
N ASN A 3 -17.41 30.90 -18.14
CA ASN A 3 -18.74 31.49 -17.97
C ASN A 3 -19.55 30.66 -16.98
N VAL A 4 -20.14 31.33 -15.99
CA VAL A 4 -20.99 30.76 -14.93
C VAL A 4 -22.42 31.21 -15.14
N THR A 5 -23.36 30.31 -15.16
CA THR A 5 -24.80 30.61 -15.16
C THR A 5 -25.48 29.76 -14.10
N ILE A 6 -26.23 30.40 -13.21
CA ILE A 6 -26.95 29.74 -12.12
C ILE A 6 -28.42 30.19 -12.16
N HIS A 7 -29.34 29.24 -12.10
CA HIS A 7 -30.75 29.49 -11.98
C HIS A 7 -31.33 28.75 -10.77
N ASN A 8 -32.04 29.47 -9.93
CA ASN A 8 -32.86 28.91 -8.85
C ASN A 8 -32.12 27.97 -7.89
N PHE A 9 -30.91 28.31 -7.48
CA PHE A 9 -30.15 27.55 -6.50
C PHE A 9 -30.14 28.24 -5.14
N ARG A 10 -30.76 27.63 -4.14
CA ARG A 10 -30.89 28.18 -2.80
C ARG A 10 -31.41 29.65 -2.82
N LYS A 11 -30.64 30.61 -2.25
CA LYS A 11 -30.98 32.03 -2.27
C LYS A 11 -30.79 32.69 -3.65
N VAL A 12 -30.15 32.03 -4.60
CA VAL A 12 -29.88 32.59 -5.94
C VAL A 12 -31.05 32.31 -6.87
N GLN A 13 -31.65 33.36 -7.42
CA GLN A 13 -32.67 33.24 -8.46
C GLN A 13 -32.01 33.14 -9.84
N GLU A 14 -31.11 34.10 -10.13
CA GLU A 14 -30.40 34.15 -11.39
C GLU A 14 -29.04 34.82 -11.19
N ALA A 15 -27.99 34.19 -11.69
CA ALA A 15 -26.63 34.74 -11.70
C ALA A 15 -25.92 34.36 -12.99
N SER A 16 -25.33 35.31 -13.68
CA SER A 16 -24.48 35.10 -14.85
C SER A 16 -23.26 36.01 -14.74
N PHE A 17 -22.06 35.41 -14.80
CA PHE A 17 -20.81 36.15 -14.70
C PHE A 17 -19.65 35.31 -15.23
N ASP A 18 -18.52 35.96 -15.45
CA ASP A 18 -17.29 35.35 -15.95
C ASP A 18 -16.20 35.25 -14.88
N ILE A 19 -15.50 34.15 -14.85
CA ILE A 19 -14.25 33.97 -14.09
C ILE A 19 -13.08 34.09 -15.05
N ALA A 20 -12.34 35.23 -14.99
CA ALA A 20 -11.22 35.50 -15.88
C ALA A 20 -10.26 36.58 -15.32
N PRO A 21 -9.10 36.27 -14.73
CA PRO A 21 -8.80 34.99 -14.07
C PRO A 21 -9.53 34.85 -12.74
N ILE A 22 -9.87 35.95 -12.07
CA ILE A 22 -10.58 35.98 -10.78
C ILE A 22 -11.96 36.61 -10.96
N ALA A 23 -12.97 35.98 -10.38
CA ALA A 23 -14.26 36.62 -10.10
C ALA A 23 -14.38 36.88 -8.60
N LEU A 24 -14.41 38.15 -8.21
CA LEU A 24 -14.64 38.54 -6.82
C LEU A 24 -16.12 38.90 -6.61
N LEU A 25 -16.83 38.12 -5.82
CA LEU A 25 -18.20 38.41 -5.42
C LEU A 25 -18.21 39.17 -4.10
N VAL A 26 -18.77 40.38 -4.10
CA VAL A 26 -18.92 41.20 -2.91
C VAL A 26 -20.41 41.48 -2.63
N GLY A 27 -20.76 41.64 -1.38
CA GLY A 27 -22.13 41.94 -0.98
C GLY A 27 -22.34 41.77 0.51
N GLU A 28 -23.45 42.21 1.04
CA GLU A 28 -23.79 41.99 2.42
C GLU A 28 -24.00 40.51 2.76
N ASN A 29 -24.01 40.20 4.03
CA ASN A 29 -24.33 38.86 4.48
C ASN A 29 -25.73 38.45 4.02
N GLU A 30 -25.92 37.16 3.78
CA GLU A 30 -27.18 36.58 3.33
C GLU A 30 -27.62 36.89 1.89
N ASN A 31 -26.92 37.70 1.13
CA ASN A 31 -27.24 38.00 -0.28
C ASN A 31 -27.03 36.86 -1.29
N GLY A 32 -26.58 35.67 -0.85
CA GLY A 32 -26.47 34.49 -1.72
C GLY A 32 -25.05 34.20 -2.21
N LYS A 33 -24.01 34.93 -1.79
CA LYS A 33 -22.60 34.70 -2.18
C LYS A 33 -22.15 33.24 -1.97
N SER A 34 -22.35 32.72 -0.75
CA SER A 34 -21.99 31.31 -0.44
C SER A 34 -22.86 30.29 -1.20
N SER A 35 -24.08 30.68 -1.59
CA SER A 35 -24.91 29.85 -2.47
C SER A 35 -24.32 29.78 -3.88
N ILE A 36 -23.83 30.91 -4.43
CA ILE A 36 -23.13 30.96 -5.71
C ILE A 36 -21.84 30.13 -5.62
N ALA A 37 -21.03 30.38 -4.58
CA ALA A 37 -19.80 29.61 -4.34
C ALA A 37 -20.06 28.11 -4.31
N GLN A 38 -21.08 27.67 -3.58
CA GLN A 38 -21.43 26.26 -3.50
C GLN A 38 -21.92 25.67 -4.82
N ALA A 39 -22.74 26.41 -5.59
CA ALA A 39 -23.20 25.95 -6.90
C ALA A 39 -22.03 25.73 -7.86
N VAL A 40 -21.11 26.71 -7.93
CA VAL A 40 -19.88 26.61 -8.75
C VAL A 40 -18.98 25.47 -8.27
N ALA A 41 -18.81 25.34 -6.95
CA ALA A 41 -18.00 24.27 -6.37
C ALA A 41 -18.56 22.88 -6.70
N LEU A 42 -19.86 22.68 -6.59
CA LEU A 42 -20.51 21.41 -6.95
C LEU A 42 -20.34 21.08 -8.44
N ALA A 43 -20.53 22.08 -9.32
CA ALA A 43 -20.43 21.87 -10.76
C ALA A 43 -18.99 21.55 -11.20
N SER A 44 -17.99 22.26 -10.67
CA SER A 44 -16.57 22.01 -10.98
C SER A 44 -16.03 20.71 -10.38
N ALA A 45 -16.52 20.33 -9.19
CA ALA A 45 -16.19 19.04 -8.59
C ALA A 45 -17.01 17.87 -9.17
N GLN A 46 -17.93 18.13 -10.12
CA GLN A 46 -18.83 17.14 -10.70
C GLN A 46 -19.64 16.35 -9.63
N GLN A 47 -19.96 17.02 -8.52
CA GLN A 47 -20.72 16.46 -7.41
C GLN A 47 -22.13 17.08 -7.37
N PRO A 48 -23.18 16.38 -7.80
CA PRO A 48 -24.53 16.94 -7.86
C PRO A 48 -25.11 17.29 -6.49
N LEU A 49 -24.55 16.71 -5.42
CA LEU A 49 -25.03 16.89 -4.04
C LEU A 49 -23.87 17.15 -3.08
N PRO A 50 -24.05 18.06 -2.11
CA PRO A 50 -23.18 18.12 -0.94
C PRO A 50 -23.23 16.80 -0.16
N LYS A 51 -22.15 16.41 0.50
CA LYS A 51 -22.05 15.14 1.26
C LYS A 51 -23.09 14.97 2.37
N ASN A 52 -23.61 16.06 2.88
CA ASN A 52 -24.61 16.09 3.96
C ASN A 52 -26.06 16.10 3.47
N ILE A 53 -26.29 16.07 2.16
CA ILE A 53 -27.64 16.05 1.56
C ILE A 53 -27.86 14.75 0.81
N ALA A 54 -28.87 13.98 1.24
CA ALA A 54 -29.27 12.76 0.53
C ALA A 54 -30.03 13.09 -0.77
N LYS A 55 -30.00 12.18 -1.76
CA LYS A 55 -30.66 12.39 -3.07
C LYS A 55 -32.17 12.73 -2.92
N LYS A 56 -32.85 12.13 -1.97
CA LYS A 56 -34.27 12.42 -1.67
C LYS A 56 -34.53 13.86 -1.21
N ASP A 57 -33.50 14.49 -0.63
CA ASP A 57 -33.55 15.84 -0.07
C ASP A 57 -32.98 16.90 -1.02
N ALA A 58 -32.62 16.52 -2.26
CA ALA A 58 -32.04 17.39 -3.27
C ALA A 58 -32.90 18.62 -3.61
N LYS A 59 -34.21 18.54 -3.35
CA LYS A 59 -35.13 19.66 -3.49
C LYS A 59 -34.76 20.86 -2.60
N GLN A 60 -34.10 20.63 -1.47
CA GLN A 60 -33.64 21.72 -0.56
C GLN A 60 -32.53 22.59 -1.19
N LEU A 61 -31.96 22.18 -2.31
CA LEU A 61 -31.00 22.98 -3.08
C LEU A 61 -31.69 23.89 -4.11
N VAL A 62 -32.98 23.70 -4.37
CA VAL A 62 -33.74 24.54 -5.28
C VAL A 62 -34.25 25.76 -4.52
N ASN A 63 -34.29 26.93 -5.17
CA ASN A 63 -34.87 28.14 -4.60
C ASN A 63 -36.34 27.92 -4.25
N ASP A 64 -36.80 28.45 -3.12
CA ASP A 64 -38.15 28.21 -2.59
C ASP A 64 -39.27 28.68 -3.54
N LEU A 65 -38.97 29.62 -4.43
CA LEU A 65 -39.92 30.15 -5.43
C LEU A 65 -39.94 29.34 -6.74
N ALA A 66 -39.12 28.27 -6.84
CA ALA A 66 -38.93 27.53 -8.09
C ALA A 66 -39.19 26.02 -7.92
N LYS A 67 -39.48 25.35 -9.02
CA LYS A 67 -39.65 23.89 -9.06
C LYS A 67 -38.34 23.15 -9.39
N SER A 68 -37.42 23.83 -10.07
CA SER A 68 -36.12 23.30 -10.47
C SER A 68 -35.04 24.36 -10.44
N GLY A 69 -33.83 23.96 -10.25
CA GLY A 69 -32.64 24.81 -10.30
C GLY A 69 -31.54 24.16 -11.10
N LYS A 70 -30.60 24.96 -11.60
CA LYS A 70 -29.44 24.46 -12.32
C LYS A 70 -28.23 25.38 -12.18
N VAL A 71 -27.06 24.83 -12.37
CA VAL A 71 -25.81 25.57 -12.55
C VAL A 71 -25.11 25.05 -13.81
N MET A 72 -24.53 25.97 -14.57
CA MET A 72 -23.77 25.68 -15.78
C MET A 72 -22.42 26.37 -15.71
N LEU A 73 -21.37 25.63 -16.04
CA LEU A 73 -19.99 26.13 -16.23
C LEU A 73 -19.59 25.88 -17.67
N SER A 74 -19.37 26.95 -18.44
CA SER A 74 -18.98 26.84 -19.85
C SER A 74 -17.55 27.35 -20.04
N HIS A 75 -16.74 26.56 -20.71
CA HIS A 75 -15.35 26.87 -21.04
C HIS A 75 -14.93 26.19 -22.35
N ASN A 76 -14.33 26.94 -23.27
CA ASN A 76 -13.81 26.42 -24.54
C ASN A 76 -14.81 25.52 -25.30
N GLY A 77 -16.08 25.90 -25.33
CA GLY A 77 -17.10 25.14 -26.04
C GLY A 77 -17.64 23.90 -25.32
N VAL A 78 -17.21 23.66 -24.08
CA VAL A 78 -17.72 22.59 -23.23
C VAL A 78 -18.52 23.19 -22.09
N THR A 79 -19.70 22.65 -21.84
CA THR A 79 -20.58 23.07 -20.74
C THR A 79 -20.83 21.91 -19.80
N SER A 80 -20.52 22.10 -18.52
CA SER A 80 -20.91 21.22 -17.41
C SER A 80 -22.16 21.78 -16.74
N GLU A 81 -23.19 20.96 -16.59
CA GLU A 81 -24.45 21.33 -15.98
C GLU A 81 -24.81 20.40 -14.83
N ILE A 82 -25.24 20.95 -13.70
CA ILE A 82 -25.97 20.19 -12.68
C ILE A 82 -27.39 20.75 -12.60
N SER A 83 -28.37 19.85 -12.51
CA SER A 83 -29.78 20.18 -12.34
C SER A 83 -30.38 19.55 -11.10
N TRP A 84 -31.23 20.28 -10.41
CA TRP A 84 -31.98 19.83 -9.22
C TRP A 84 -33.49 19.95 -9.45
N PRO A 85 -34.35 19.13 -8.84
CA PRO A 85 -34.05 18.15 -7.77
C PRO A 85 -33.54 16.79 -8.24
N LEU A 86 -33.36 16.56 -9.54
CA LEU A 86 -32.91 15.26 -10.06
C LEU A 86 -31.47 14.92 -9.62
N ALA A 87 -30.67 15.92 -9.27
CA ALA A 87 -29.26 15.80 -8.92
C ALA A 87 -28.47 15.10 -10.04
N GLU A 88 -28.65 15.56 -11.26
CA GLU A 88 -28.00 15.04 -12.45
C GLU A 88 -26.85 15.96 -12.88
N PHE A 89 -25.73 15.34 -13.23
CA PHE A 89 -24.60 16.01 -13.87
C PHE A 89 -24.56 15.64 -15.35
N LYS A 90 -24.41 16.63 -16.23
CA LYS A 90 -24.32 16.45 -17.69
C LYS A 90 -23.18 17.30 -18.23
N THR A 91 -22.51 16.78 -19.25
CA THR A 91 -21.52 17.54 -20.02
C THR A 91 -21.93 17.57 -21.47
N THR A 92 -21.86 18.73 -22.11
CA THR A 92 -22.17 18.94 -23.52
C THR A 92 -21.01 19.67 -24.20
N GLY A 93 -20.81 19.45 -25.50
CA GLY A 93 -19.69 20.00 -26.26
C GLY A 93 -18.55 19.01 -26.47
N GLN A 94 -17.53 19.43 -27.22
CA GLN A 94 -16.34 18.60 -27.51
C GLN A 94 -15.15 19.17 -26.74
N GLY A 95 -14.51 18.33 -25.91
CA GLY A 95 -13.34 18.72 -25.12
C GLY A 95 -13.41 18.25 -23.66
N LYS A 96 -12.44 18.68 -22.87
CA LYS A 96 -12.38 18.36 -21.45
C LYS A 96 -13.23 19.36 -20.65
N PRO A 97 -14.18 18.90 -19.83
CA PRO A 97 -14.91 19.78 -18.91
C PRO A 97 -13.97 20.36 -17.85
N ILE A 98 -14.40 21.47 -17.25
CA ILE A 98 -13.72 22.00 -16.07
C ILE A 98 -13.84 21.00 -14.94
N THR A 99 -12.71 20.67 -14.34
CA THR A 99 -12.63 19.75 -13.21
C THR A 99 -11.80 20.34 -12.08
N ALA A 100 -12.29 20.20 -10.86
CA ALA A 100 -11.56 20.60 -9.68
C ALA A 100 -11.81 19.62 -8.54
N SER A 101 -10.81 19.43 -7.68
CA SER A 101 -10.99 18.57 -6.52
C SER A 101 -11.94 19.21 -5.49
N GLU A 102 -12.59 18.39 -4.67
CA GLU A 102 -13.43 18.85 -3.57
C GLU A 102 -12.68 19.77 -2.59
N PHE A 103 -11.36 19.63 -2.54
CA PHE A 103 -10.48 20.45 -1.71
C PHE A 103 -10.19 21.81 -2.36
N ALA A 104 -9.92 21.83 -3.67
CA ALA A 104 -9.66 23.06 -4.42
C ALA A 104 -10.86 24.01 -4.41
N VAL A 105 -12.06 23.46 -4.39
CA VAL A 105 -13.31 24.26 -4.40
C VAL A 105 -13.96 24.41 -3.02
N GLY A 106 -13.27 24.01 -1.96
CA GLY A 106 -13.73 24.23 -0.58
C GLY A 106 -14.92 23.39 -0.13
N LEU A 107 -15.38 22.40 -0.90
CA LEU A 107 -16.42 21.45 -0.47
C LEU A 107 -15.95 20.54 0.66
N ARG A 108 -14.66 20.32 0.75
CA ARG A 108 -13.99 19.58 1.82
C ARG A 108 -12.66 20.21 2.17
N THR A 109 -12.25 20.08 3.40
CA THR A 109 -10.92 20.50 3.87
C THR A 109 -10.12 19.31 4.38
N ILE A 110 -8.79 19.40 4.37
CA ILE A 110 -7.94 18.34 4.92
C ILE A 110 -8.16 18.14 6.43
N PHE A 111 -8.72 19.14 7.12
CA PHE A 111 -9.03 19.07 8.54
C PHE A 111 -10.24 18.18 8.85
N GLN A 112 -11.05 17.88 7.86
CA GLN A 112 -12.21 16.98 7.96
C GLN A 112 -11.84 15.50 7.69
N LEU A 113 -10.59 15.27 7.30
CA LEU A 113 -10.06 13.91 7.08
C LEU A 113 -9.59 13.30 8.39
N SER A 114 -9.89 12.04 8.62
CA SER A 114 -9.19 11.23 9.62
C SER A 114 -7.69 11.13 9.28
N ALA A 115 -6.86 10.75 10.23
CA ALA A 115 -5.41 10.60 9.99
C ALA A 115 -5.12 9.63 8.82
N ALA A 116 -5.81 8.49 8.78
CA ALA A 116 -5.64 7.50 7.71
C ALA A 116 -6.09 8.03 6.34
N GLU A 117 -7.27 8.69 6.26
CA GLU A 117 -7.73 9.32 5.02
C GLU A 117 -6.78 10.40 4.53
N ARG A 118 -6.19 11.18 5.46
CA ARG A 118 -5.23 12.23 5.14
C ARG A 118 -3.97 11.65 4.53
N VAL A 119 -3.40 10.62 5.13
CA VAL A 119 -2.23 9.90 4.58
C VAL A 119 -2.54 9.36 3.18
N ALA A 120 -3.65 8.65 3.01
CA ALA A 120 -4.05 8.10 1.71
C ALA A 120 -4.28 9.20 0.65
N TYR A 121 -4.83 10.33 1.05
CA TYR A 121 -5.01 11.47 0.17
C TYR A 121 -3.68 12.08 -0.27
N PHE A 122 -2.76 12.35 0.68
CA PHE A 122 -1.47 12.97 0.36
C PHE A 122 -0.54 12.03 -0.43
N ILE A 123 -0.58 10.72 -0.20
CA ILE A 123 0.13 9.75 -1.04
C ILE A 123 -0.27 9.92 -2.51
N ARG A 124 -1.57 10.00 -2.80
CA ARG A 124 -2.07 10.19 -4.17
C ARG A 124 -1.75 11.58 -4.70
N LEU A 125 -1.99 12.63 -3.91
CA LEU A 125 -1.75 14.02 -4.29
C LEU A 125 -0.29 14.27 -4.68
N LEU A 126 0.63 13.80 -3.86
CA LEU A 126 2.07 14.00 -4.03
C LEU A 126 2.73 12.91 -4.89
N LYS A 127 1.94 11.94 -5.39
CA LYS A 127 2.45 10.77 -6.11
C LYS A 127 3.54 10.04 -5.32
N ALA A 128 3.32 9.93 -4.00
CA ALA A 128 4.24 9.35 -3.05
C ALA A 128 4.11 7.81 -2.95
N GLU A 129 3.59 7.17 -3.98
CA GLU A 129 3.56 5.72 -4.06
C GLU A 129 4.98 5.21 -4.32
N PRO A 130 5.50 4.31 -3.48
CA PRO A 130 6.82 3.74 -3.71
C PRO A 130 6.86 2.95 -5.01
N THR A 131 8.01 2.98 -5.65
CA THR A 131 8.32 2.21 -6.85
C THR A 131 9.24 1.04 -6.52
N LEU A 132 9.41 0.10 -7.46
CA LEU A 132 10.40 -0.97 -7.36
C LEU A 132 11.81 -0.43 -7.03
N LYS A 133 12.17 0.73 -7.62
CA LYS A 133 13.47 1.37 -7.35
C LYS A 133 13.60 1.86 -5.91
N ASP A 134 12.53 2.43 -5.35
CA ASP A 134 12.53 2.88 -3.95
C ASP A 134 12.70 1.68 -3.00
N LEU A 135 12.09 0.54 -3.31
CA LEU A 135 12.26 -0.70 -2.55
C LEU A 135 13.70 -1.25 -2.68
N GLN A 136 14.26 -1.26 -3.89
CA GLN A 136 15.63 -1.71 -4.15
C GLN A 136 16.70 -0.89 -3.41
N LEU A 137 16.47 0.42 -3.24
CA LEU A 137 17.41 1.29 -2.53
C LEU A 137 17.51 0.99 -1.03
N VAL A 138 16.47 0.44 -0.43
CA VAL A 138 16.37 0.17 1.01
C VAL A 138 16.71 -1.27 1.35
N LEU A 139 16.44 -2.21 0.44
CA LEU A 139 16.68 -3.63 0.68
C LEU A 139 18.16 -4.01 0.50
N PRO A 140 18.65 -5.00 1.25
CA PRO A 140 19.98 -5.54 1.07
C PRO A 140 20.11 -6.24 -0.29
N LYS A 141 21.28 -6.15 -0.90
CA LYS A 141 21.58 -6.76 -2.20
C LYS A 141 21.34 -8.29 -2.27
N SER A 142 21.35 -8.95 -1.13
CA SER A 142 21.00 -10.37 -1.02
C SER A 142 19.58 -10.69 -1.47
N LEU A 143 18.68 -9.69 -1.46
CA LEU A 143 17.29 -9.81 -1.91
C LEU A 143 17.08 -9.42 -3.38
N ASP A 144 18.09 -8.88 -4.07
CA ASP A 144 17.98 -8.49 -5.49
C ASP A 144 17.38 -9.61 -6.38
N PRO A 145 17.76 -10.90 -6.23
CA PRO A 145 17.16 -11.97 -7.03
C PRO A 145 15.67 -12.20 -6.79
N LYS A 146 15.15 -11.80 -5.64
CA LYS A 146 13.74 -11.97 -5.24
C LYS A 146 12.94 -10.67 -5.36
N LEU A 147 13.57 -9.57 -5.72
CA LEU A 147 12.98 -8.23 -5.69
C LEU A 147 11.75 -8.12 -6.60
N GLU A 148 11.80 -8.70 -7.80
CA GLU A 148 10.67 -8.70 -8.73
C GLU A 148 9.48 -9.52 -8.22
N GLU A 149 9.75 -10.65 -7.55
CA GLU A 149 8.73 -11.49 -6.94
C GLU A 149 8.04 -10.76 -5.77
N ILE A 150 8.83 -10.13 -4.90
CA ILE A 150 8.31 -9.31 -3.78
C ILE A 150 7.46 -8.16 -4.35
N TRP A 151 7.94 -7.50 -5.40
CA TRP A 151 7.22 -6.39 -6.02
C TRP A 151 5.91 -6.86 -6.66
N LYS A 152 5.93 -7.99 -7.35
CA LYS A 152 4.73 -8.62 -7.92
C LYS A 152 3.71 -8.93 -6.83
N GLN A 153 4.14 -9.51 -5.72
CA GLN A 153 3.27 -9.78 -4.57
C GLN A 153 2.64 -8.48 -4.02
N ILE A 154 3.43 -7.39 -3.90
CA ILE A 154 2.91 -6.09 -3.48
C ILE A 154 1.83 -5.58 -4.44
N GLN A 155 2.03 -5.73 -5.75
CA GLN A 155 1.05 -5.30 -6.76
C GLN A 155 -0.22 -6.13 -6.75
N GLU A 156 -0.12 -7.44 -6.54
CA GLU A 156 -1.26 -8.37 -6.57
C GLU A 156 -2.05 -8.37 -5.26
N SER A 157 -1.39 -8.36 -4.12
CA SER A 157 -2.00 -8.57 -2.79
C SER A 157 -1.90 -7.35 -1.87
N GLY A 158 -1.16 -6.31 -2.28
CA GLY A 158 -0.95 -5.10 -1.49
C GLY A 158 0.17 -5.21 -0.45
N TRP A 159 0.54 -4.04 0.10
CA TRP A 159 1.66 -3.90 1.04
C TRP A 159 1.45 -4.64 2.37
N GLU A 160 0.22 -4.66 2.87
CA GLU A 160 -0.09 -5.28 4.18
C GLU A 160 0.04 -6.80 4.11
N GLU A 161 -0.42 -7.40 3.02
CA GLU A 161 -0.30 -8.84 2.81
C GLU A 161 1.16 -9.23 2.57
N ALA A 162 1.90 -8.49 1.75
CA ALA A 162 3.34 -8.71 1.56
C ALA A 162 4.12 -8.60 2.88
N HIS A 163 3.79 -7.61 3.72
CA HIS A 163 4.38 -7.47 5.06
C HIS A 163 4.04 -8.67 5.96
N SER A 164 2.78 -9.11 5.96
CA SER A 164 2.32 -10.26 6.74
C SER A 164 3.04 -11.55 6.35
N THR A 165 3.19 -11.79 5.04
CA THR A 165 3.93 -12.93 4.49
C THR A 165 5.39 -12.88 4.93
N ALA A 166 6.06 -11.74 4.73
CA ALA A 166 7.47 -11.56 5.13
C ALA A 166 7.66 -11.80 6.63
N LYS A 167 6.73 -11.36 7.47
CA LYS A 167 6.76 -11.60 8.91
C LYS A 167 6.56 -13.07 9.28
N SER A 168 5.72 -13.78 8.53
CA SER A 168 5.52 -15.23 8.72
C SER A 168 6.79 -16.00 8.36
N GLU A 169 7.47 -15.61 7.28
CA GLU A 169 8.75 -16.20 6.89
C GLU A 169 9.87 -15.90 7.91
N GLU A 170 9.91 -14.70 8.49
CA GLU A 170 10.82 -14.38 9.59
C GLU A 170 10.59 -15.30 10.80
N ALA A 171 9.33 -15.54 11.14
CA ALA A 171 8.98 -16.44 12.25
C ALA A 171 9.37 -17.90 11.94
N GLU A 172 9.20 -18.35 10.71
CA GLU A 172 9.63 -19.70 10.28
C GLU A 172 11.16 -19.85 10.35
N LEU A 173 11.91 -18.89 9.83
CA LEU A 173 13.38 -18.88 9.91
C LEU A 173 13.86 -18.88 11.36
N THR A 174 13.21 -18.10 12.21
CA THR A 174 13.49 -18.09 13.66
C THR A 174 13.21 -19.44 14.30
N GLY A 175 12.14 -20.13 13.89
CA GLY A 175 11.84 -21.49 14.30
C GLY A 175 12.90 -22.49 13.86
N LYS A 176 13.36 -22.40 12.60
CA LYS A 176 14.47 -23.22 12.07
C LYS A 176 15.76 -23.01 12.85
N TRP A 177 16.10 -21.76 13.17
CA TRP A 177 17.28 -21.46 13.97
C TRP A 177 17.21 -22.11 15.37
N LYS A 178 16.07 -21.98 16.05
CA LYS A 178 15.83 -22.62 17.35
C LYS A 178 15.94 -24.14 17.29
N HIS A 179 15.43 -24.74 16.22
CA HIS A 179 15.53 -26.18 16.00
C HIS A 179 16.99 -26.63 15.83
N ILE A 180 17.79 -25.87 15.07
CA ILE A 180 19.21 -26.17 14.85
C ILE A 180 20.01 -26.05 16.14
N THR A 181 19.71 -25.01 16.93
CA THR A 181 20.52 -24.65 18.12
C THR A 181 20.04 -25.31 19.40
N GLY A 182 18.79 -25.75 19.46
CA GLY A 182 18.14 -26.20 20.69
C GLY A 182 17.78 -25.05 21.67
N GLU A 183 18.01 -23.80 21.28
CA GLU A 183 17.74 -22.64 22.13
C GLU A 183 16.25 -22.30 22.17
N SER A 184 15.72 -22.00 23.35
CA SER A 184 14.32 -21.61 23.52
C SER A 184 14.05 -20.18 23.10
N ARG A 185 15.06 -19.30 23.15
CA ARG A 185 14.94 -17.87 22.85
C ARG A 185 15.91 -17.46 21.75
N TRP A 186 15.41 -16.66 20.82
CA TRP A 186 16.24 -16.03 19.81
C TRP A 186 16.53 -14.58 20.20
N ASN A 187 17.81 -14.18 20.10
CA ASN A 187 18.24 -12.80 20.34
C ASN A 187 19.26 -12.40 19.27
N VAL A 188 19.01 -11.28 18.60
CA VAL A 188 19.84 -10.78 17.50
C VAL A 188 21.31 -10.57 17.89
N SER A 189 21.56 -10.12 19.12
CA SER A 189 22.93 -9.81 19.56
C SER A 189 23.78 -11.05 19.89
N THR A 190 23.17 -12.21 20.12
CA THR A 190 23.88 -13.42 20.54
C THR A 190 23.74 -14.58 19.57
N ALA A 191 22.70 -14.56 18.72
CA ALA A 191 22.39 -15.67 17.83
C ALA A 191 23.44 -15.87 16.71
N GLY A 192 24.11 -14.80 16.28
CA GLY A 192 25.16 -14.86 15.27
C GLY A 192 26.43 -15.58 15.74
N ASP A 193 26.71 -15.46 17.04
CA ASP A 193 27.89 -16.05 17.68
C ASP A 193 27.57 -17.34 18.45
N TRP A 194 26.37 -17.91 18.17
CA TRP A 194 25.97 -19.15 18.85
C TRP A 194 26.96 -20.28 18.62
N ARG A 195 27.28 -20.97 19.70
CA ARG A 195 28.10 -22.18 19.71
C ARG A 195 27.44 -23.21 20.63
N PRO A 196 27.47 -24.51 20.29
CA PRO A 196 27.03 -25.55 21.21
C PRO A 196 27.93 -25.61 22.45
N ALA A 197 27.38 -26.06 23.58
CA ALA A 197 28.10 -26.08 24.88
C ALA A 197 29.45 -26.84 24.85
N ALA A 198 29.58 -27.83 23.96
CA ALA A 198 30.80 -28.63 23.79
C ALA A 198 31.74 -28.11 22.68
N TRP A 199 31.58 -26.85 22.27
CA TRP A 199 32.37 -26.25 21.18
C TRP A 199 33.87 -26.21 21.53
N GLU A 200 34.69 -26.70 20.60
CA GLU A 200 36.14 -26.66 20.70
C GLU A 200 36.67 -25.42 19.95
N PRO A 201 37.49 -24.54 20.57
CA PRO A 201 37.98 -23.32 19.92
C PRO A 201 38.75 -23.53 18.61
N GLU A 202 39.33 -24.70 18.45
CA GLU A 202 40.05 -25.07 17.23
C GLU A 202 39.12 -25.18 16.02
N LEU A 203 37.85 -25.48 16.22
CA LEU A 203 36.84 -25.56 15.17
C LEU A 203 36.55 -24.21 14.50
N GLU A 204 36.89 -23.08 15.12
CA GLU A 204 36.75 -21.75 14.50
C GLU A 204 37.62 -21.60 13.25
N ARG A 205 38.73 -22.33 13.19
CA ARG A 205 39.70 -22.28 12.08
C ARG A 205 39.67 -23.53 11.23
N ALA A 206 38.81 -24.50 11.57
CA ALA A 206 38.72 -25.74 10.86
C ALA A 206 38.06 -25.54 9.48
N ASP A 207 38.53 -26.28 8.49
CA ASP A 207 37.85 -26.43 7.22
C ASP A 207 36.95 -27.68 7.26
N ARG A 208 35.75 -27.58 6.69
CA ARG A 208 34.80 -28.67 6.59
C ARG A 208 35.41 -29.92 5.95
N SER A 209 36.14 -29.74 4.86
CA SER A 209 36.78 -30.85 4.16
C SER A 209 37.83 -31.58 5.03
N GLN A 210 38.55 -30.86 5.88
CA GLN A 210 39.50 -31.47 6.83
C GLN A 210 38.77 -32.29 7.89
N LEU A 211 37.62 -31.81 8.38
CA LEU A 211 36.81 -32.56 9.35
C LEU A 211 36.16 -33.79 8.73
N GLU A 212 35.72 -33.71 7.48
CA GLU A 212 35.18 -34.86 6.74
C GLU A 212 36.27 -35.93 6.48
N ILE A 213 37.50 -35.50 6.13
CA ILE A 213 38.65 -36.41 5.97
C ILE A 213 38.97 -37.07 7.31
N ALA A 214 39.09 -36.30 8.39
CA ALA A 214 39.38 -36.84 9.70
C ALA A 214 38.30 -37.81 10.20
N PHE A 215 37.04 -37.53 9.93
CA PHE A 215 35.95 -38.46 10.22
C PHE A 215 36.06 -39.76 9.41
N ALA A 216 36.33 -39.65 8.10
CA ALA A 216 36.51 -40.81 7.23
C ALA A 216 37.73 -41.68 7.65
N GLU A 217 38.85 -41.06 8.05
CA GLU A 217 40.04 -41.75 8.57
C GLU A 217 39.74 -42.46 9.90
N CYS A 218 39.05 -41.78 10.84
CA CYS A 218 38.65 -42.40 12.10
C CYS A 218 37.65 -43.56 11.89
N ASN A 219 36.71 -43.40 10.95
CA ASN A 219 35.76 -44.49 10.60
C ASN A 219 36.48 -45.69 10.04
N LYS A 220 37.42 -45.47 9.09
CA LYS A 220 38.24 -46.54 8.54
C LYS A 220 39.09 -47.24 9.60
N ALA A 221 39.72 -46.44 10.49
CA ALA A 221 40.52 -46.99 11.59
C ALA A 221 39.66 -47.84 12.54
N PHE A 222 38.44 -47.42 12.83
CA PHE A 222 37.51 -48.21 13.63
C PHE A 222 37.06 -49.49 12.95
N GLU A 223 36.75 -49.44 11.64
CA GLU A 223 36.42 -50.62 10.84
C GLU A 223 37.59 -51.62 10.80
N ASP A 224 38.82 -51.12 10.62
CA ASP A 224 40.02 -51.93 10.59
C ASP A 224 40.34 -52.55 11.95
N ALA A 225 40.13 -51.81 13.05
CA ALA A 225 40.25 -52.32 14.41
C ALA A 225 39.23 -53.43 14.70
N LEU A 226 37.95 -53.23 14.30
CA LEU A 226 36.91 -54.25 14.42
C LEU A 226 37.23 -55.52 13.64
N LYS A 227 37.84 -55.37 12.42
CA LYS A 227 38.29 -56.52 11.63
C LYS A 227 39.47 -57.21 12.29
N SER A 228 40.37 -56.46 12.94
CA SER A 228 41.59 -57.02 13.58
C SER A 228 41.30 -57.76 14.87
N GLU A 229 40.32 -57.31 15.66
CA GLU A 229 39.89 -58.01 16.87
C GLU A 229 39.25 -59.37 16.59
N GLY A 230 39.10 -59.78 15.31
CA GLY A 230 38.83 -61.14 14.77
C GLY A 230 37.77 -62.00 15.44
N ALA A 231 37.37 -61.54 16.48
CA ALA A 231 36.58 -62.24 17.45
C ALA A 231 35.17 -61.77 17.49
N ILE A 232 34.96 -60.83 16.82
CA ILE A 232 33.66 -60.38 17.14
C ILE A 232 32.87 -60.68 15.93
N ALA A 233 32.07 -61.64 16.10
CA ALA A 233 30.81 -61.65 15.48
C ALA A 233 30.30 -60.23 15.48
N PHE A 234 30.89 -59.41 14.62
CA PHE A 234 30.27 -58.22 14.09
C PHE A 234 28.83 -58.63 13.95
N ASP A 235 27.91 -58.02 14.67
CA ASP A 235 26.62 -58.63 14.85
C ASP A 235 26.02 -58.81 13.45
N ARG A 236 26.53 -59.87 12.80
CA ARG A 236 26.12 -60.30 11.47
C ARG A 236 24.61 -60.42 11.51
N SER A 237 24.08 -60.79 12.68
CA SER A 237 22.66 -60.84 12.92
C SER A 237 22.02 -59.46 12.87
N GLN A 238 22.68 -58.40 13.35
CA GLN A 238 22.14 -57.04 13.25
C GLN A 238 22.21 -56.50 11.82
N LEU A 239 23.32 -56.75 11.10
CA LEU A 239 23.41 -56.38 9.70
C LEU A 239 22.47 -57.22 8.84
N GLU A 240 22.34 -58.53 9.13
CA GLU A 240 21.36 -59.38 8.49
C GLU A 240 19.92 -58.95 8.78
N ALA A 241 19.63 -58.56 10.03
CA ALA A 241 18.33 -58.02 10.40
C ALA A 241 18.04 -56.64 9.78
N GLN A 242 19.08 -55.85 9.61
CA GLN A 242 18.94 -54.53 8.97
C GLN A 242 18.88 -54.64 7.44
N ALA A 243 19.65 -55.52 6.84
CA ALA A 243 19.58 -55.85 5.42
C ALA A 243 18.25 -56.51 5.03
N ALA A 244 17.72 -57.37 5.90
CA ALA A 244 16.40 -58.02 5.72
C ALA A 244 15.23 -56.99 5.66
N LYS A 245 15.44 -55.79 6.14
CA LYS A 245 14.45 -54.71 6.06
C LYS A 245 14.43 -53.94 4.73
N ILE A 246 15.25 -54.35 3.75
CA ILE A 246 15.30 -53.68 2.44
C ILE A 246 13.94 -53.69 1.76
N ASP A 247 13.25 -54.85 1.76
CA ASP A 247 11.96 -54.99 1.10
C ASP A 247 10.89 -54.15 1.83
N GLU A 248 10.88 -54.16 3.18
CA GLU A 248 10.02 -53.35 3.99
C GLU A 248 10.27 -51.85 3.77
N SER A 249 11.54 -51.44 3.76
CA SER A 249 11.95 -50.06 3.51
C SER A 249 11.64 -49.61 2.08
N THR A 250 11.78 -50.52 1.09
CA THR A 250 11.41 -50.27 -0.30
C THR A 250 9.89 -50.06 -0.42
N GLN A 251 9.13 -50.91 0.26
CA GLN A 251 7.66 -50.76 0.31
C GLN A 251 7.25 -49.48 1.03
N ALA A 252 7.95 -49.08 2.10
CA ALA A 252 7.71 -47.83 2.79
C ALA A 252 7.97 -46.60 1.89
N VAL A 253 9.05 -46.61 1.10
CA VAL A 253 9.34 -45.56 0.09
C VAL A 253 8.24 -45.54 -0.97
N SER A 254 7.82 -46.67 -1.48
CA SER A 254 6.74 -46.78 -2.46
C SER A 254 5.43 -46.21 -1.90
N THR A 255 5.09 -46.61 -0.68
CA THR A 255 3.87 -46.12 0.01
C THR A 255 3.92 -44.61 0.26
N ALA A 256 5.07 -44.13 0.74
CA ALA A 256 5.25 -42.69 0.99
C ALA A 256 5.25 -41.88 -0.33
N THR A 257 5.77 -42.42 -1.42
CA THR A 257 5.73 -41.80 -2.75
C THR A 257 4.29 -41.71 -3.27
N THR A 258 3.52 -42.80 -3.12
CA THR A 258 2.10 -42.80 -3.50
C THR A 258 1.30 -41.77 -2.65
N ALA A 259 1.52 -41.78 -1.34
CA ALA A 259 0.86 -40.84 -0.45
C ALA A 259 1.21 -39.37 -0.76
N LEU A 260 2.45 -39.10 -1.20
CA LEU A 260 2.86 -37.78 -1.67
C LEU A 260 2.14 -37.41 -2.97
N ALA A 261 2.09 -38.33 -3.94
CA ALA A 261 1.39 -38.13 -5.20
C ALA A 261 -0.12 -37.85 -4.99
N ASP A 262 -0.75 -38.61 -4.10
CA ASP A 262 -2.17 -38.44 -3.74
C ASP A 262 -2.42 -37.08 -3.04
N ALA A 263 -1.53 -36.70 -2.13
CA ALA A 263 -1.61 -35.41 -1.44
C ALA A 263 -1.40 -34.23 -2.42
N GLU A 264 -0.43 -34.34 -3.35
CA GLU A 264 -0.20 -33.34 -4.40
C GLU A 264 -1.37 -33.26 -5.39
N ALA A 265 -1.98 -34.40 -5.74
CA ALA A 265 -3.16 -34.43 -6.59
C ALA A 265 -4.36 -33.74 -5.89
N SER A 266 -4.57 -34.04 -4.60
CA SER A 266 -5.59 -33.38 -3.80
C SER A 266 -5.38 -31.88 -3.70
N LEU A 267 -4.15 -31.44 -3.47
CA LEU A 267 -3.79 -30.01 -3.44
C LEU A 267 -4.07 -29.32 -4.78
N ARG A 268 -3.71 -29.96 -5.90
CA ARG A 268 -4.01 -29.42 -7.25
C ARG A 268 -5.50 -29.33 -7.52
N GLN A 269 -6.25 -30.37 -7.14
CA GLN A 269 -7.71 -30.39 -7.31
C GLN A 269 -8.38 -29.26 -6.49
N LEU A 270 -7.99 -29.10 -5.23
CA LEU A 270 -8.51 -28.03 -4.37
C LEU A 270 -8.11 -26.65 -4.88
N SER A 271 -6.87 -26.49 -5.40
CA SER A 271 -6.43 -25.24 -6.04
C SER A 271 -7.27 -24.90 -7.26
N GLN A 272 -7.59 -25.88 -8.11
CA GLN A 272 -8.45 -25.69 -9.27
C GLN A 272 -9.89 -25.36 -8.86
N GLN A 273 -10.41 -26.03 -7.83
CA GLN A 273 -11.75 -25.72 -7.32
C GLN A 273 -11.82 -24.31 -6.72
N LEU A 274 -10.80 -23.89 -5.98
CA LEU A 274 -10.72 -22.54 -5.44
C LEU A 274 -10.61 -21.48 -6.55
N ALA A 275 -9.80 -21.75 -7.57
CA ALA A 275 -9.65 -20.86 -8.74
C ALA A 275 -10.92 -20.78 -9.62
N ALA A 276 -11.79 -21.80 -9.56
CA ALA A 276 -13.06 -21.82 -10.28
C ALA A 276 -14.17 -21.01 -9.58
N ILE A 277 -13.98 -20.64 -8.32
CA ILE A 277 -14.92 -19.75 -7.63
C ILE A 277 -14.62 -18.32 -8.13
N PRO A 278 -15.60 -17.63 -8.71
CA PRO A 278 -15.41 -16.26 -9.15
C PRO A 278 -15.06 -15.37 -7.95
N THR A 279 -13.81 -14.92 -7.88
CA THR A 279 -13.40 -13.93 -6.90
C THR A 279 -13.77 -12.55 -7.43
N ALA A 280 -14.25 -11.68 -6.54
CA ALA A 280 -14.64 -10.31 -6.88
C ALA A 280 -13.44 -9.39 -7.19
N ASP A 281 -12.29 -9.94 -7.53
CA ASP A 281 -11.04 -9.21 -7.78
C ASP A 281 -10.89 -8.68 -9.22
N GLY A 282 -11.98 -8.66 -9.98
CA GLY A 282 -12.04 -7.94 -11.25
C GLY A 282 -12.60 -6.54 -11.03
N HIS A 283 -12.05 -5.55 -11.70
CA HIS A 283 -12.63 -4.21 -11.74
C HIS A 283 -14.11 -4.30 -12.14
N THR A 284 -14.98 -4.04 -11.19
CA THR A 284 -16.42 -3.95 -11.45
C THR A 284 -16.70 -2.62 -12.14
N LEU A 285 -17.37 -2.67 -13.27
CA LEU A 285 -17.85 -1.51 -14.01
C LEU A 285 -19.37 -1.47 -13.87
N ASN A 286 -19.92 -0.31 -13.56
CA ASN A 286 -21.36 -0.17 -13.55
C ASN A 286 -21.88 0.13 -14.96
N CYS A 287 -22.91 -0.57 -15.39
CA CYS A 287 -23.58 -0.28 -16.64
C CYS A 287 -24.15 1.16 -16.60
N PRO A 288 -23.77 2.03 -17.54
CA PRO A 288 -24.20 3.43 -17.51
C PRO A 288 -25.71 3.62 -17.76
N GLU A 289 -26.39 2.61 -18.30
CA GLU A 289 -27.83 2.70 -18.61
C GLU A 289 -28.73 2.16 -17.50
N CYS A 290 -28.30 1.11 -16.76
CA CYS A 290 -29.17 0.45 -15.77
C CYS A 290 -28.53 0.27 -14.38
N GLY A 291 -27.28 0.69 -14.19
CA GLY A 291 -26.56 0.61 -12.91
C GLY A 291 -26.15 -0.81 -12.48
N THR A 292 -26.34 -1.81 -13.35
CA THR A 292 -25.95 -3.20 -13.05
C THR A 292 -24.45 -3.33 -12.99
N GLU A 293 -23.90 -3.92 -11.92
CA GLU A 293 -22.49 -4.24 -11.82
C GLU A 293 -22.10 -5.33 -12.83
N LEU A 294 -21.10 -5.02 -13.65
CA LEU A 294 -20.53 -5.88 -14.68
C LEU A 294 -19.08 -6.18 -14.35
N MET A 295 -18.62 -7.36 -14.68
CA MET A 295 -17.24 -7.79 -14.51
C MET A 295 -16.62 -8.18 -15.85
N LEU A 296 -15.35 -7.83 -16.07
CA LEU A 296 -14.60 -8.25 -17.23
C LEU A 296 -14.08 -9.67 -17.02
N GLN A 297 -14.59 -10.63 -17.76
CA GLN A 297 -14.12 -12.00 -17.77
C GLN A 297 -13.33 -12.29 -19.04
N ALA A 298 -12.20 -12.97 -18.90
CA ALA A 298 -11.46 -13.46 -20.06
C ALA A 298 -12.27 -14.60 -20.72
N SER A 299 -12.45 -14.52 -22.03
CA SER A 299 -13.04 -15.63 -22.81
C SER A 299 -12.04 -16.78 -22.87
N GLU A 300 -12.51 -18.01 -22.75
CA GLU A 300 -11.70 -19.22 -22.92
C GLU A 300 -11.24 -19.44 -24.37
N ASP A 301 -11.69 -18.63 -25.31
CA ASP A 301 -11.31 -18.73 -26.70
C ASP A 301 -9.97 -18.04 -27.00
N LEU A 302 -9.14 -18.71 -27.80
CA LEU A 302 -7.76 -18.37 -28.19
C LEU A 302 -7.54 -16.98 -28.82
N LEU A 303 -8.54 -16.13 -28.93
CA LEU A 303 -8.49 -14.80 -29.55
C LEU A 303 -8.48 -13.61 -28.59
N GLY A 304 -8.51 -13.83 -27.29
CA GLY A 304 -8.26 -12.78 -26.30
C GLY A 304 -9.34 -11.71 -26.18
N GLU A 305 -10.54 -11.93 -26.69
CA GLU A 305 -11.65 -11.01 -26.49
C GLU A 305 -12.16 -11.08 -25.03
N ARG A 306 -12.31 -9.94 -24.40
CA ARG A 306 -12.86 -9.82 -23.06
C ARG A 306 -14.35 -9.52 -23.14
N GLN A 307 -15.17 -10.32 -22.48
CA GLN A 307 -16.62 -10.10 -22.44
C GLN A 307 -17.03 -9.50 -21.10
N LEU A 308 -17.97 -8.56 -21.15
CA LEU A 308 -18.63 -8.03 -19.97
C LEU A 308 -19.75 -8.99 -19.55
N VAL A 309 -19.60 -9.59 -18.39
CA VAL A 309 -20.63 -10.45 -17.79
C VAL A 309 -21.20 -9.77 -16.54
N ARG A 310 -22.44 -10.09 -16.20
CA ARG A 310 -23.05 -9.60 -14.97
C ARG A 310 -22.18 -10.06 -13.78
N ALA A 311 -21.72 -9.14 -12.93
CA ALA A 311 -21.02 -9.50 -11.72
C ALA A 311 -21.95 -10.40 -10.88
N ALA A 312 -21.57 -11.65 -10.74
CA ALA A 312 -22.26 -12.53 -9.82
C ALA A 312 -21.92 -12.05 -8.41
N LEU A 313 -22.88 -11.41 -7.76
CA LEU A 313 -22.80 -11.15 -6.32
C LEU A 313 -22.46 -12.50 -5.67
N GLN A 314 -21.33 -12.60 -4.97
CA GLN A 314 -21.01 -13.78 -4.19
C GLN A 314 -22.16 -14.00 -3.19
N THR A 315 -22.90 -15.05 -3.39
CA THR A 315 -23.90 -15.43 -2.39
C THR A 315 -23.18 -15.78 -1.09
N PRO A 316 -23.84 -15.62 0.09
CA PRO A 316 -23.26 -16.07 1.36
C PRO A 316 -22.73 -17.51 1.29
N GLU A 317 -23.40 -18.37 0.51
CA GLU A 317 -23.00 -19.76 0.25
C GLU A 317 -21.67 -19.86 -0.54
N GLN A 318 -21.42 -18.97 -1.50
CA GLN A 318 -20.15 -18.92 -2.24
C GLN A 318 -19.00 -18.38 -1.40
N GLN A 319 -19.24 -17.44 -0.49
CA GLN A 319 -18.25 -16.97 0.47
C GLN A 319 -17.88 -18.06 1.48
N GLU A 320 -18.89 -18.79 1.96
CA GLU A 320 -18.67 -19.90 2.89
C GLU A 320 -17.90 -21.03 2.21
N GLU A 321 -18.22 -21.33 0.95
CA GLU A 321 -17.51 -22.31 0.13
C GLU A 321 -16.05 -21.87 -0.16
N TYR A 322 -15.80 -20.61 -0.45
CA TYR A 322 -14.45 -20.07 -0.61
C TYR A 322 -13.61 -20.22 0.66
N HIS A 323 -14.17 -19.87 1.81
CA HIS A 323 -13.50 -20.05 3.10
C HIS A 323 -13.28 -21.53 3.43
N ARG A 324 -14.24 -22.39 3.14
CA ARG A 324 -14.12 -23.84 3.31
C ARG A 324 -12.99 -24.42 2.45
N LEU A 325 -12.95 -24.06 1.18
CA LEU A 325 -11.91 -24.51 0.25
C LEU A 325 -10.53 -23.93 0.60
N GLY A 326 -10.44 -22.68 1.03
CA GLY A 326 -9.21 -22.05 1.51
C GLY A 326 -8.62 -22.78 2.73
N LYS A 327 -9.47 -23.17 3.68
CA LYS A 327 -9.06 -24.01 4.81
C LYS A 327 -8.60 -25.40 4.35
N ALA A 328 -9.38 -26.05 3.48
CA ALA A 328 -9.03 -27.36 2.94
C ALA A 328 -7.72 -27.33 2.14
N LEU A 329 -7.44 -26.25 1.41
CA LEU A 329 -6.19 -26.06 0.69
C LEU A 329 -4.99 -25.96 1.64
N LYS A 330 -5.15 -25.22 2.75
CA LYS A 330 -4.12 -25.11 3.78
C LYS A 330 -3.83 -26.46 4.45
N ASP A 331 -4.89 -27.23 4.74
CA ASP A 331 -4.77 -28.57 5.32
C ASP A 331 -4.10 -29.54 4.31
N ALA A 332 -4.44 -29.44 3.02
CA ALA A 332 -3.83 -30.23 1.96
C ALA A 332 -2.34 -29.88 1.75
N ALA A 333 -1.97 -28.59 1.82
CA ALA A 333 -0.58 -28.16 1.77
C ALA A 333 0.23 -28.70 2.96
N SER A 334 -0.36 -28.71 4.15
CA SER A 334 0.24 -29.35 5.33
C SER A 334 0.42 -30.86 5.14
N ALA A 335 -0.56 -31.53 4.55
CA ALA A 335 -0.48 -32.96 4.24
C ALA A 335 0.65 -33.28 3.23
N VAL A 336 0.85 -32.44 2.21
CA VAL A 336 1.97 -32.55 1.27
C VAL A 336 3.31 -32.45 1.99
N ASN A 337 3.47 -31.49 2.90
CA ASN A 337 4.71 -31.34 3.67
C ASN A 337 4.96 -32.57 4.57
N GLN A 338 3.93 -33.04 5.26
CA GLN A 338 4.03 -34.26 6.08
C GLN A 338 4.37 -35.51 5.23
N ALA A 339 3.80 -35.63 4.03
CA ALA A 339 4.10 -36.72 3.13
C ALA A 339 5.56 -36.65 2.61
N LYS A 340 6.07 -35.44 2.32
CA LYS A 340 7.49 -35.21 1.97
C LYS A 340 8.44 -35.62 3.09
N GLU A 341 8.12 -35.22 4.33
CA GLU A 341 8.93 -35.61 5.49
C GLU A 341 8.95 -37.15 5.67
N LYS A 342 7.81 -37.80 5.54
CA LYS A 342 7.73 -39.26 5.61
C LYS A 342 8.52 -39.94 4.49
N LEU A 343 8.48 -39.38 3.28
CA LEU A 343 9.29 -39.90 2.15
C LEU A 343 10.77 -39.79 2.44
N VAL A 344 11.24 -38.66 2.95
CA VAL A 344 12.66 -38.48 3.32
C VAL A 344 13.08 -39.47 4.39
N VAL A 345 12.27 -39.69 5.42
CA VAL A 345 12.57 -40.67 6.47
C VAL A 345 12.63 -42.08 5.88
N ALA A 346 11.68 -42.47 5.03
CA ALA A 346 11.66 -43.78 4.40
C ALA A 346 12.89 -43.98 3.47
N GLN A 347 13.31 -42.96 2.71
CA GLN A 347 14.50 -43.01 1.88
C GLN A 347 15.79 -43.18 2.70
N HIS A 348 15.89 -42.51 3.85
CA HIS A 348 17.02 -42.69 4.77
C HIS A 348 17.06 -44.10 5.35
N GLN A 349 15.91 -44.69 5.70
CA GLN A 349 15.84 -46.06 6.18
C GLN A 349 16.22 -47.07 5.11
N LEU A 350 15.75 -46.85 3.88
CA LEU A 350 16.13 -47.70 2.75
C LEU A 350 17.65 -47.66 2.48
N LYS A 351 18.23 -46.45 2.47
CA LYS A 351 19.65 -46.27 2.30
C LYS A 351 20.45 -46.97 3.39
N ALA A 352 20.05 -46.82 4.65
CA ALA A 352 20.69 -47.51 5.78
C ALA A 352 20.63 -49.04 5.64
N SER A 353 19.53 -49.60 5.15
CA SER A 353 19.37 -51.02 4.91
C SER A 353 20.23 -51.51 3.72
N GLN A 354 20.34 -50.70 2.65
CA GLN A 354 21.22 -50.98 1.50
C GLN A 354 22.70 -50.93 1.89
N ASP A 355 23.11 -49.91 2.67
CA ASP A 355 24.47 -49.77 3.19
C ASP A 355 24.84 -50.97 4.08
N ALA A 356 23.87 -51.45 4.90
CA ALA A 356 24.06 -52.66 5.72
C ALA A 356 24.27 -53.89 4.84
N LYS A 357 23.52 -54.05 3.75
CA LYS A 357 23.69 -55.15 2.78
C LYS A 357 25.06 -55.09 2.10
N THR A 358 25.44 -53.90 1.63
CA THR A 358 26.76 -53.72 0.97
C THR A 358 27.92 -54.02 1.92
N LYS A 359 27.80 -53.65 3.20
CA LYS A 359 28.75 -53.99 4.25
C LYS A 359 28.82 -55.50 4.49
N LEU A 360 27.69 -56.17 4.48
CA LEU A 360 27.61 -57.63 4.63
C LEU A 360 28.32 -58.36 3.51
N GLU A 361 28.17 -57.88 2.27
CA GLU A 361 28.81 -58.41 1.07
C GLU A 361 30.32 -58.14 1.01
N SER A 362 30.80 -57.08 1.69
CA SER A 362 32.23 -56.70 1.72
C SER A 362 33.04 -57.37 2.83
N ILE A 363 32.44 -58.16 3.72
CA ILE A 363 33.14 -58.88 4.79
C ILE A 363 33.81 -60.12 4.21
N THR A 364 34.99 -59.94 3.62
CA THR A 364 35.93 -61.00 3.35
C THR A 364 36.95 -61.08 4.48
N GLU A 365 37.28 -62.27 4.92
CA GLU A 365 38.20 -62.58 6.02
C GLU A 365 39.61 -61.97 5.83
N VAL A 366 40.04 -61.10 6.76
CA VAL A 366 41.38 -60.49 6.81
C VAL A 366 42.01 -60.68 8.21
N PRO A 367 43.31 -60.94 8.34
CA PRO A 367 43.96 -61.28 9.60
C PRO A 367 44.17 -60.09 10.55
N ILE A 368 44.22 -60.40 11.82
CA ILE A 368 44.20 -59.55 13.02
C ILE A 368 45.48 -58.70 13.15
N ALA A 369 45.34 -57.39 13.35
CA ALA A 369 46.36 -56.49 13.90
C ALA A 369 45.86 -55.81 15.17
N GLU A 370 46.73 -55.73 16.20
CA GLU A 370 46.45 -55.26 17.54
C GLU A 370 46.09 -53.74 17.58
N GLN A 371 44.90 -53.36 17.31
CA GLN A 371 44.39 -52.03 17.69
C GLN A 371 43.16 -52.19 18.58
N ASP A 372 43.15 -51.47 19.73
CA ASP A 372 42.02 -51.41 20.65
C ASP A 372 40.81 -50.75 20.01
N SER A 373 39.79 -51.51 19.65
CA SER A 373 38.54 -51.02 19.04
C SER A 373 37.85 -50.00 19.89
N GLY A 374 38.01 -50.08 21.21
CA GLY A 374 37.41 -49.11 22.16
C GLY A 374 38.04 -47.72 22.03
N SER A 375 39.34 -47.62 21.74
CA SER A 375 40.01 -46.31 21.54
C SER A 375 39.67 -45.73 20.14
N ALA A 376 39.62 -46.60 19.12
CA ALA A 376 39.23 -46.17 17.79
C ALA A 376 37.75 -45.69 17.71
N LYS A 377 36.85 -46.35 18.46
CA LYS A 377 35.46 -45.92 18.61
C LYS A 377 35.35 -44.54 19.24
N LYS A 378 36.09 -44.28 20.32
CA LYS A 378 36.12 -42.96 20.96
C LYS A 378 36.63 -41.86 20.02
N SER A 379 37.62 -42.19 19.20
CA SER A 379 38.18 -41.27 18.20
C SER A 379 37.14 -40.96 17.09
N LEU A 380 36.43 -41.97 16.63
CA LEU A 380 35.33 -41.83 15.65
C LEU A 380 34.18 -40.97 16.22
N GLU A 381 33.70 -41.28 17.42
CA GLU A 381 32.65 -40.52 18.09
C GLU A 381 33.04 -39.06 18.36
N ARG A 382 34.35 -38.82 18.55
CA ARG A 382 34.86 -37.44 18.70
C ARG A 382 34.92 -36.74 17.34
N ALA A 383 35.37 -37.41 16.29
CA ALA A 383 35.40 -36.82 14.94
C ALA A 383 34.00 -36.51 14.41
N GLU A 384 33.05 -37.43 14.63
CA GLU A 384 31.65 -37.27 14.29
C GLU A 384 31.06 -36.05 15.01
N ARG A 385 31.21 -35.96 16.33
CA ARG A 385 30.73 -34.81 17.11
C ARG A 385 31.32 -33.47 16.65
N ARG A 386 32.63 -33.47 16.29
CA ARG A 386 33.28 -32.26 15.76
C ARG A 386 32.69 -31.82 14.45
N LEU A 387 32.47 -32.76 13.53
CA LEU A 387 31.85 -32.48 12.21
C LEU A 387 30.38 -32.01 12.39
N ASP A 388 29.61 -32.66 13.27
CA ASP A 388 28.22 -32.28 13.55
C ASP A 388 28.12 -30.88 14.20
N MET A 389 28.96 -30.58 15.17
CA MET A 389 29.03 -29.26 15.80
C MET A 389 29.39 -28.19 14.78
N PHE A 390 30.39 -28.45 13.93
CA PHE A 390 30.77 -27.52 12.87
C PHE A 390 29.61 -27.26 11.91
N ASN A 391 28.97 -28.31 11.41
CA ASN A 391 27.84 -28.23 10.49
C ASN A 391 26.63 -27.51 11.15
N ALA A 392 26.39 -27.75 12.44
CA ALA A 392 25.33 -27.07 13.18
C ALA A 392 25.60 -25.56 13.30
N VAL A 393 26.84 -25.17 13.59
CA VAL A 393 27.23 -23.74 13.66
C VAL A 393 27.11 -23.08 12.29
N GLN A 394 27.56 -23.74 11.20
CA GLN A 394 27.43 -23.18 9.85
C GLN A 394 25.96 -23.00 9.46
N ARG A 395 25.11 -24.00 9.73
CA ARG A 395 23.66 -23.89 9.48
C ARG A 395 23.00 -22.82 10.33
N ALA A 396 23.36 -22.74 11.61
CA ALA A 396 22.84 -21.71 12.51
C ALA A 396 23.23 -20.30 12.03
N ARG A 397 24.47 -20.11 11.58
CA ARG A 397 24.97 -18.84 11.06
C ARG A 397 24.28 -18.44 9.75
N ALA A 398 24.17 -19.36 8.79
CA ALA A 398 23.46 -19.11 7.54
C ALA A 398 21.97 -18.76 7.77
N THR A 399 21.33 -19.47 8.72
CA THR A 399 19.95 -19.17 9.10
C THR A 399 19.84 -17.81 9.79
N TYR A 400 20.80 -17.46 10.66
CA TYR A 400 20.87 -16.14 11.28
C TYR A 400 20.99 -15.02 10.25
N GLU A 401 21.86 -15.13 9.26
CA GLU A 401 22.00 -14.15 8.17
C GLU A 401 20.69 -14.02 7.36
N SER A 402 20.02 -15.15 7.11
CA SER A 402 18.70 -15.14 6.47
C SER A 402 17.65 -14.43 7.32
N ILE A 403 17.65 -14.62 8.64
CA ILE A 403 16.74 -13.90 9.55
C ILE A 403 17.00 -12.39 9.53
N LEU A 404 18.27 -11.96 9.53
CA LEU A 404 18.60 -10.53 9.45
C LEU A 404 18.09 -9.92 8.15
N THR A 405 18.35 -10.58 7.01
CA THR A 405 17.86 -10.14 5.71
C THR A 405 16.32 -10.06 5.68
N GLN A 406 15.66 -11.07 6.25
CA GLN A 406 14.19 -11.09 6.31
C GLN A 406 13.63 -9.99 7.22
N LYS A 407 14.30 -9.66 8.33
CA LYS A 407 13.94 -8.52 9.20
C LYS A 407 14.03 -7.19 8.48
N GLU A 408 15.04 -6.99 7.67
CA GLU A 408 15.16 -5.78 6.85
C GLU A 408 14.02 -5.68 5.84
N LEU A 409 13.63 -6.80 5.23
CA LEU A 409 12.45 -6.85 4.37
C LEU A 409 11.15 -6.50 5.14
N VAL A 410 10.94 -7.13 6.30
CA VAL A 410 9.77 -6.81 7.15
C VAL A 410 9.74 -5.33 7.53
N ALA A 411 10.87 -4.75 7.92
CA ALA A 411 10.97 -3.34 8.24
C ALA A 411 10.69 -2.43 7.03
N ALA A 412 11.21 -2.79 5.85
CA ALA A 412 10.98 -2.04 4.62
C ALA A 412 9.51 -2.06 4.18
N LEU A 413 8.84 -3.22 4.30
CA LEU A 413 7.43 -3.40 3.93
C LEU A 413 6.45 -2.83 4.97
N HIS A 414 6.91 -2.59 6.20
CA HIS A 414 6.08 -2.00 7.25
C HIS A 414 5.51 -0.64 6.83
N GLN A 415 4.36 -0.25 7.39
CA GLN A 415 3.74 1.06 7.08
C GLN A 415 4.68 2.25 7.32
N ASN A 416 5.59 2.15 8.30
CA ASN A 416 6.62 3.16 8.59
C ASN A 416 7.95 2.92 7.86
N GLY A 417 8.01 1.97 6.93
CA GLY A 417 9.17 1.67 6.09
C GLY A 417 9.24 2.54 4.83
N VAL A 418 9.41 1.89 3.68
CA VAL A 418 9.58 2.57 2.37
C VAL A 418 8.41 3.51 2.05
N ARG A 419 7.17 3.11 2.43
CA ARG A 419 5.97 3.95 2.19
C ARG A 419 6.05 5.29 2.92
N LYS A 420 6.43 5.27 4.20
CA LYS A 420 6.58 6.49 4.99
C LYS A 420 7.77 7.33 4.51
N ALA A 421 8.90 6.70 4.26
CA ALA A 421 10.10 7.39 3.75
C ALA A 421 9.80 8.13 2.43
N LYS A 422 9.06 7.48 1.51
CA LYS A 422 8.65 8.10 0.24
C LYS A 422 7.69 9.26 0.45
N LEU A 423 6.73 9.10 1.33
CA LEU A 423 5.81 10.19 1.69
C LEU A 423 6.57 11.36 2.33
N ASP A 424 7.48 11.11 3.26
CA ASP A 424 8.26 12.15 3.94
C ASP A 424 9.17 12.91 2.95
N GLU A 425 9.77 12.21 1.96
CA GLU A 425 10.54 12.83 0.88
C GLU A 425 9.66 13.79 0.05
N GLN A 426 8.52 13.31 -0.43
CA GLN A 426 7.61 14.11 -1.25
C GLN A 426 6.96 15.23 -0.44
N LEU A 427 6.66 15.00 0.82
CA LEU A 427 6.14 16.00 1.75
C LEU A 427 7.16 17.12 1.99
N LYS A 428 8.42 16.78 2.16
CA LYS A 428 9.51 17.79 2.26
C LYS A 428 9.58 18.63 1.01
N ALA A 429 9.53 18.01 -0.18
CA ALA A 429 9.51 18.74 -1.45
C ALA A 429 8.28 19.65 -1.54
N PHE A 430 7.11 19.19 -1.14
CA PHE A 430 5.88 20.00 -1.11
C PHE A 430 5.98 21.19 -0.15
N ASN A 431 6.51 20.96 1.04
CA ASN A 431 6.76 22.03 2.03
C ASN A 431 7.71 23.10 1.47
N ASP A 432 8.85 22.68 0.91
CA ASP A 432 9.90 23.59 0.45
C ASP A 432 9.55 24.31 -0.86
N GLN A 433 8.94 23.61 -1.81
CA GLN A 433 8.71 24.11 -3.18
C GLN A 433 7.31 24.72 -3.38
N VAL A 434 6.33 24.35 -2.57
CA VAL A 434 4.95 24.82 -2.70
C VAL A 434 4.52 25.66 -1.51
N LEU A 435 4.54 25.12 -0.29
CA LEU A 435 4.00 25.82 0.88
C LEU A 435 4.85 27.01 1.29
N LYS A 436 6.18 26.89 1.29
CA LYS A 436 7.09 27.97 1.66
C LYS A 436 6.99 29.18 0.72
N PRO A 437 7.02 29.05 -0.62
CA PRO A 437 6.78 30.17 -1.52
C PRO A 437 5.42 30.85 -1.33
N LEU A 438 4.34 30.07 -1.16
CA LEU A 438 3.01 30.62 -0.89
C LEU A 438 2.97 31.38 0.45
N SER A 439 3.63 30.84 1.48
CA SER A 439 3.71 31.52 2.80
C SER A 439 4.44 32.86 2.71
N ASN A 440 5.50 32.95 1.91
CA ASN A 440 6.25 34.18 1.71
C ASN A 440 5.39 35.29 1.08
N MET A 441 4.44 34.93 0.20
CA MET A 441 3.48 35.89 -0.37
C MET A 441 2.51 36.47 0.67
N LEU A 442 2.25 35.74 1.75
CA LEU A 442 1.39 36.19 2.85
C LEU A 442 2.12 37.11 3.84
N ASN A 443 3.41 37.38 3.67
CA ASN A 443 4.24 38.09 4.64
C ASN A 443 4.11 37.51 6.06
N SER A 444 4.03 36.20 6.15
CA SER A 444 3.77 35.50 7.40
C SER A 444 4.80 34.42 7.67
N GLU A 445 4.78 33.87 8.90
CA GLU A 445 5.56 32.67 9.21
C GLU A 445 5.21 31.53 8.24
N VAL A 446 6.21 30.73 7.91
CA VAL A 446 6.07 29.61 6.95
C VAL A 446 5.02 28.62 7.44
N VAL A 447 4.10 28.27 6.54
CA VAL A 447 3.15 27.18 6.73
C VAL A 447 3.80 25.89 6.22
N TRP A 448 3.74 24.85 7.00
CA TRP A 448 4.30 23.55 6.65
C TRP A 448 3.46 22.41 7.25
N LEU A 449 3.60 21.21 6.70
CA LEU A 449 2.97 20.00 7.20
C LEU A 449 4.03 19.13 7.87
N ASP A 450 3.75 18.61 9.06
CA ASP A 450 4.62 17.67 9.76
C ASP A 450 4.52 16.25 9.18
N GLY A 451 5.31 15.30 9.71
CA GLY A 451 5.31 13.91 9.26
C GLY A 451 3.99 13.16 9.44
N ASP A 452 3.07 13.72 10.24
CA ASP A 452 1.69 13.23 10.43
C ASP A 452 0.68 14.05 9.60
N LEU A 453 1.20 14.92 8.72
CA LEU A 453 0.42 15.80 7.84
C LEU A 453 -0.44 16.81 8.60
N ASN A 454 -0.07 17.17 9.84
CA ASN A 454 -0.71 18.24 10.56
C ASN A 454 -0.12 19.59 10.14
N PRO A 455 -0.95 20.60 9.91
CA PRO A 455 -0.45 21.91 9.51
C PRO A 455 0.10 22.71 10.68
N TRP A 456 1.21 23.38 10.43
CA TRP A 456 1.89 24.30 11.32
C TRP A 456 2.08 25.64 10.64
N ARG A 457 2.13 26.70 11.43
CA ARG A 457 2.56 28.03 10.99
C ARG A 457 3.68 28.51 11.91
N GLY A 458 4.89 28.60 11.39
CA GLY A 458 6.09 28.75 12.22
C GLY A 458 6.19 27.60 13.22
N ASN A 459 6.24 27.93 14.50
CA ASN A 459 6.32 26.97 15.60
C ASN A 459 4.95 26.68 16.25
N ARG A 460 3.83 27.10 15.66
CA ARG A 460 2.50 26.91 16.22
C ARG A 460 1.67 25.94 15.39
N PRO A 461 1.11 24.89 16.02
CA PRO A 461 0.20 23.99 15.33
C PRO A 461 -1.12 24.71 14.99
N TYR A 462 -1.77 24.30 13.92
CA TYR A 462 -2.97 24.91 13.37
C TYR A 462 -4.08 25.17 14.40
N HIS A 463 -4.33 24.23 15.31
CA HIS A 463 -5.41 24.32 16.30
C HIS A 463 -5.20 25.44 17.35
N LEU A 464 -3.95 25.92 17.53
CA LEU A 464 -3.60 27.02 18.43
C LEU A 464 -3.55 28.38 17.72
N LEU A 465 -3.82 28.45 16.43
CA LEU A 465 -3.85 29.69 15.68
C LEU A 465 -5.15 30.48 15.93
N SER A 466 -5.08 31.81 15.80
CA SER A 466 -6.28 32.67 15.77
C SER A 466 -7.20 32.34 14.59
N ARG A 467 -8.44 32.76 14.63
CA ARG A 467 -9.44 32.51 13.57
C ARG A 467 -8.94 32.97 12.20
N SER A 468 -8.48 34.22 12.08
CA SER A 468 -7.94 34.74 10.80
C SER A 468 -6.67 34.00 10.35
N ALA A 469 -5.80 33.62 11.28
CA ALA A 469 -4.60 32.85 10.94
C ALA A 469 -4.97 31.43 10.45
N ARG A 470 -5.94 30.77 11.08
CA ARG A 470 -6.47 29.48 10.62
C ARG A 470 -7.07 29.58 9.23
N TYR A 471 -7.84 30.64 8.98
CA TYR A 471 -8.41 30.88 7.66
C TYR A 471 -7.31 31.05 6.60
N ALA A 472 -6.29 31.88 6.86
CA ALA A 472 -5.17 32.09 5.94
C ALA A 472 -4.42 30.77 5.62
N VAL A 473 -4.17 29.94 6.65
CA VAL A 473 -3.56 28.61 6.48
C VAL A 473 -4.48 27.69 5.64
N ARG A 474 -5.79 27.72 5.88
CA ARG A 474 -6.77 26.94 5.13
C ARG A 474 -6.75 27.29 3.65
N VAL A 475 -6.80 28.59 3.33
CA VAL A 475 -6.76 29.05 1.92
C VAL A 475 -5.40 28.76 1.28
N LEU A 476 -4.29 28.95 1.99
CA LEU A 476 -2.96 28.61 1.48
C LEU A 476 -2.87 27.12 1.11
N LEU A 477 -3.34 26.24 2.00
CA LEU A 477 -3.37 24.79 1.73
C LEU A 477 -4.32 24.46 0.58
N GLN A 478 -5.45 25.14 0.47
CA GLN A 478 -6.38 24.99 -0.66
C GLN A 478 -5.70 25.33 -1.99
N VAL A 479 -4.99 26.45 -2.06
CA VAL A 479 -4.21 26.86 -3.25
C VAL A 479 -3.09 25.85 -3.56
N ALA A 480 -2.38 25.40 -2.52
CA ALA A 480 -1.31 24.42 -2.68
C ALA A 480 -1.82 23.09 -3.23
N ILE A 481 -2.95 22.62 -2.71
CA ILE A 481 -3.61 21.41 -3.17
C ILE A 481 -4.11 21.58 -4.60
N ALA A 482 -4.79 22.69 -4.92
CA ALA A 482 -5.28 22.96 -6.27
C ALA A 482 -4.15 22.99 -7.32
N LYS A 483 -2.94 23.46 -6.93
CA LYS A 483 -1.74 23.38 -7.78
C LYS A 483 -1.24 21.94 -7.94
N ALA A 484 -1.22 21.18 -6.86
CA ALA A 484 -0.70 19.82 -6.88
C ALA A 484 -1.61 18.84 -7.63
N ASP A 485 -2.92 18.97 -7.50
CA ASP A 485 -3.92 18.14 -8.18
C ASP A 485 -4.33 18.65 -9.56
N GLN A 486 -3.76 19.81 -9.99
CA GLN A 486 -4.03 20.42 -11.29
C GLN A 486 -5.50 20.77 -11.50
N SER A 487 -6.16 21.25 -10.46
CA SER A 487 -7.55 21.72 -10.54
C SER A 487 -7.68 22.90 -11.50
N ASP A 488 -8.69 22.89 -12.36
CA ASP A 488 -8.94 23.93 -13.35
C ASP A 488 -9.60 25.19 -12.76
N LEU A 489 -10.12 25.11 -11.51
CA LEU A 489 -10.83 26.18 -10.82
C LEU A 489 -10.68 26.06 -9.30
N MET A 490 -10.62 27.20 -8.61
CA MET A 490 -10.74 27.30 -7.16
C MET A 490 -11.99 28.08 -6.75
N VAL A 491 -12.57 27.71 -5.61
CA VAL A 491 -13.66 28.48 -4.99
C VAL A 491 -13.29 28.78 -3.54
N ILE A 492 -13.18 30.05 -3.20
CA ILE A 492 -12.75 30.54 -1.90
C ILE A 492 -13.86 31.42 -1.32
N ASP A 493 -14.53 30.92 -0.31
CA ASP A 493 -15.60 31.62 0.39
C ASP A 493 -15.11 32.25 1.70
N ASP A 494 -15.88 33.20 2.23
CA ASP A 494 -15.65 33.86 3.52
C ASP A 494 -14.30 34.62 3.61
N MET A 495 -13.84 35.31 2.55
CA MET A 495 -12.58 36.05 2.57
C MET A 495 -12.52 37.15 3.63
N ASP A 496 -13.64 37.61 4.10
CA ASP A 496 -13.80 38.58 5.19
C ASP A 496 -13.48 38.03 6.59
N GLU A 497 -13.24 36.71 6.73
CA GLU A 497 -12.61 36.13 7.94
C GLU A 497 -11.25 36.78 8.26
N ILE A 498 -10.61 37.40 7.28
CA ILE A 498 -9.43 38.24 7.45
C ILE A 498 -9.88 39.70 7.48
N ASN A 499 -10.04 40.26 8.68
CA ASN A 499 -10.46 41.65 8.87
C ASN A 499 -9.42 42.66 8.36
N ASP A 500 -8.14 42.37 8.45
CA ASP A 500 -7.05 43.25 8.02
C ASP A 500 -6.96 43.35 6.49
N ARG A 501 -7.08 44.59 5.95
CA ARG A 501 -7.06 44.87 4.51
C ARG A 501 -5.74 44.47 3.85
N ARG A 502 -4.60 44.65 4.54
CA ARG A 502 -3.28 44.30 4.00
C ARG A 502 -3.15 42.77 3.87
N ASN A 503 -3.53 42.04 4.90
CA ASN A 503 -3.49 40.60 4.89
C ASN A 503 -4.47 39.98 3.87
N ARG A 504 -5.66 40.57 3.69
CA ARG A 504 -6.59 40.23 2.59
C ARG A 504 -5.93 40.46 1.22
N GLY A 505 -5.23 41.59 1.05
CA GLY A 505 -4.50 41.91 -0.18
C GLY A 505 -3.41 40.89 -0.48
N CYS A 506 -2.62 40.50 0.53
CA CYS A 506 -1.59 39.47 0.37
C CYS A 506 -2.21 38.11 -0.02
N LEU A 507 -3.32 37.73 0.61
CA LEU A 507 -4.02 36.48 0.29
C LEU A 507 -4.58 36.50 -1.15
N MET A 508 -5.18 37.62 -1.56
CA MET A 508 -5.66 37.80 -2.93
C MET A 508 -4.50 37.73 -3.94
N SER A 509 -3.38 38.38 -3.65
CA SER A 509 -2.18 38.33 -4.51
C SER A 509 -1.65 36.89 -4.64
N MET A 510 -1.67 36.10 -3.57
CA MET A 510 -1.30 34.70 -3.60
C MET A 510 -2.24 33.88 -4.49
N ILE A 511 -3.55 34.10 -4.40
CA ILE A 511 -4.56 33.44 -5.23
C ILE A 511 -4.33 33.78 -6.70
N ILE A 512 -4.17 35.07 -7.03
CA ILE A 512 -3.89 35.53 -8.41
C ILE A 512 -2.61 34.88 -8.93
N SER A 513 -1.54 34.90 -8.14
CA SER A 513 -0.23 34.33 -8.51
C SER A 513 -0.25 32.82 -8.68
N SER A 514 -1.29 32.12 -8.21
CA SER A 514 -1.43 30.68 -8.45
C SER A 514 -1.60 30.35 -9.93
N GLY A 515 -2.13 31.29 -10.72
CA GLY A 515 -2.47 31.11 -12.13
C GLY A 515 -3.72 30.28 -12.36
N ILE A 516 -4.37 29.80 -11.30
CA ILE A 516 -5.61 29.02 -11.39
C ILE A 516 -6.80 29.98 -11.33
N PRO A 517 -7.75 29.92 -12.27
CA PRO A 517 -8.98 30.69 -12.19
C PRO A 517 -9.67 30.51 -10.84
N ALA A 518 -10.17 31.59 -10.24
CA ALA A 518 -10.80 31.48 -8.92
C ALA A 518 -12.06 32.33 -8.78
N LEU A 519 -13.05 31.74 -8.14
CA LEU A 519 -14.20 32.47 -7.59
C LEU A 519 -13.92 32.77 -6.12
N VAL A 520 -13.94 34.04 -5.76
CA VAL A 520 -13.67 34.51 -4.40
C VAL A 520 -14.90 35.24 -3.89
N CYS A 521 -15.39 34.88 -2.70
CA CYS A 521 -16.52 35.55 -2.05
C CYS A 521 -16.08 36.30 -0.80
N MET A 522 -16.57 37.51 -0.63
CA MET A 522 -16.24 38.36 0.49
C MET A 522 -17.49 39.17 0.93
N ALA A 523 -17.77 39.20 2.22
CA ALA A 523 -18.72 40.16 2.73
C ALA A 523 -18.12 41.58 2.67
N LYS A 524 -18.94 42.52 2.30
CA LYS A 524 -18.59 43.94 2.20
C LYS A 524 -19.47 44.77 3.15
N ARG A 525 -18.84 45.64 3.91
CA ARG A 525 -19.58 46.65 4.70
C ARG A 525 -20.07 47.77 3.78
N PRO A 526 -21.16 48.42 4.10
CA PRO A 526 -21.70 49.53 3.29
C PRO A 526 -20.66 50.61 2.98
N GLU A 527 -19.77 50.91 3.96
CA GLU A 527 -18.77 51.98 3.87
C GLU A 527 -17.48 51.57 3.14
N GLU A 528 -17.30 50.27 2.86
CA GLU A 528 -16.07 49.78 2.19
C GLU A 528 -16.22 49.85 0.67
N ASN A 529 -15.23 50.42 -0.03
CA ASN A 529 -15.15 50.28 -1.48
C ASN A 529 -14.71 48.88 -1.86
N ALA A 530 -15.43 48.26 -2.78
CA ALA A 530 -15.03 46.96 -3.32
C ALA A 530 -13.69 47.09 -4.07
N PRO A 531 -12.80 46.13 -3.95
CA PRO A 531 -11.57 46.11 -4.78
C PRO A 531 -11.94 46.08 -6.26
N ASP A 532 -11.41 47.01 -7.03
CA ASP A 532 -11.50 46.97 -8.50
C ASP A 532 -10.41 46.06 -9.05
N LEU A 533 -10.78 44.85 -9.43
CA LEU A 533 -9.87 43.89 -10.02
C LEU A 533 -9.62 44.13 -11.51
N ALA A 534 -10.58 44.74 -12.20
CA ALA A 534 -10.45 45.07 -13.62
C ALA A 534 -9.36 46.14 -13.84
N ALA A 535 -9.33 47.18 -13.02
CA ALA A 535 -8.27 48.20 -13.07
C ALA A 535 -6.85 47.65 -12.80
N LYS A 536 -6.73 46.42 -12.23
CA LYS A 536 -5.49 45.74 -11.95
C LYS A 536 -5.20 44.59 -12.91
N GLU A 537 -5.99 44.44 -13.94
CA GLU A 537 -5.94 43.28 -14.87
C GLU A 537 -5.96 41.91 -14.16
N ALA A 538 -6.55 41.89 -12.95
CA ALA A 538 -6.54 40.71 -12.08
C ALA A 538 -7.86 39.92 -12.11
N GLY A 539 -8.87 40.43 -12.82
CA GLY A 539 -10.18 39.78 -12.91
C GLY A 539 -11.34 40.79 -12.86
N ASN A 540 -12.51 40.31 -12.51
CA ASN A 540 -13.73 41.15 -12.43
C ASN A 540 -14.28 41.14 -11.01
N THR A 541 -14.91 42.26 -10.62
CA THR A 541 -15.61 42.39 -9.34
C THR A 541 -17.11 42.54 -9.58
N TYR A 542 -17.87 41.71 -8.92
CA TYR A 542 -19.32 41.66 -9.03
C TYR A 542 -19.99 41.94 -7.68
N ALA A 543 -21.06 42.71 -7.69
CA ALA A 543 -21.93 42.86 -6.54
C ALA A 543 -23.01 41.76 -6.51
N VAL A 544 -23.23 41.17 -5.35
CA VAL A 544 -24.35 40.24 -5.13
C VAL A 544 -25.39 40.94 -4.27
N ILE A 545 -26.57 41.15 -4.86
CA ILE A 545 -27.70 41.86 -4.23
C ILE A 545 -28.94 40.97 -4.41
N GLU A 546 -29.56 40.54 -3.33
CA GLU A 546 -30.78 39.73 -3.33
C GLU A 546 -30.71 38.49 -4.26
N GLY A 547 -29.58 37.82 -4.25
CA GLY A 547 -29.37 36.60 -5.07
C GLY A 547 -29.12 36.84 -6.56
N LYS A 548 -28.89 38.09 -6.98
CA LYS A 548 -28.52 38.48 -8.34
C LYS A 548 -27.10 39.02 -8.37
N VAL A 549 -26.42 38.80 -9.50
CA VAL A 549 -25.02 39.25 -9.73
C VAL A 549 -25.04 40.45 -10.67
N HIS A 550 -24.35 41.52 -10.27
CA HIS A 550 -24.21 42.75 -11.04
C HIS A 550 -22.73 43.07 -11.23
N ASP A 551 -22.34 43.44 -12.44
CA ASP A 551 -20.98 43.90 -12.74
C ASP A 551 -20.74 45.29 -12.17
N LEU A 552 -19.81 45.43 -11.23
CA LEU A 552 -19.51 46.71 -10.59
C LEU A 552 -18.84 47.71 -11.52
N SER A 553 -18.09 47.29 -12.51
CA SER A 553 -17.46 48.16 -13.49
C SER A 553 -18.50 48.84 -14.40
N ALA A 554 -19.56 48.11 -14.75
CA ALA A 554 -20.69 48.64 -15.52
C ALA A 554 -21.56 49.61 -14.68
N MET A 555 -21.73 49.35 -13.38
CA MET A 555 -22.51 50.20 -12.49
C MET A 555 -21.83 51.56 -12.22
N GLN A 556 -20.51 51.58 -12.01
CA GLN A 556 -19.75 52.84 -11.80
C GLN A 556 -19.71 53.71 -13.06
N GLY A 557 -19.74 53.11 -14.25
CA GLY A 557 -19.87 53.85 -15.51
C GLY A 557 -21.23 54.52 -15.71
N GLN A 558 -22.31 53.97 -15.16
CA GLN A 558 -23.65 54.56 -15.23
C GLN A 558 -23.83 55.72 -14.23
N GLU A 559 -23.28 55.64 -13.03
CA GLU A 559 -23.30 56.78 -12.07
C GLU A 559 -22.46 57.97 -12.53
N ALA A 560 -21.37 57.72 -13.26
CA ALA A 560 -20.54 58.78 -13.84
C ALA A 560 -21.17 59.44 -15.07
N GLN A 561 -22.16 58.83 -15.71
CA GLN A 561 -22.92 59.45 -16.82
C GLN A 561 -24.19 60.22 -16.34
N VAL A 562 -24.60 60.07 -15.08
CA VAL A 562 -25.78 60.73 -14.51
C VAL A 562 -25.39 61.87 -13.59
N ALA A 563 -24.12 62.06 -13.26
CA ALA A 563 -23.55 63.20 -12.54
C ALA A 563 -22.82 64.17 -13.50
#